data_6d395c3936d0c64549477b532124c4aa
#
_entry.id   6d395c3936d0c64549477b532124c4aa
#
_cell.length_a   1.000
_cell.length_b   1.000
_cell.length_c   1.000
_cell.angle_alpha   90.00
_cell.angle_beta   90.00
_cell.angle_gamma   90.00
#
_symmetry.space_group_name_H-M   'P 1'
#
loop_
_entity.id
_entity.type
_entity.pdbx_description
1 polymer ?
#
loop_
_entity_poly.entity_id
_entity_poly.type
_entity_poly.pdbx_seq_one_letter_code
_entity_poly.pdbx_strand_id
1 'polypeptide(L)'
;MSTNILLFALYCHVLPILCIDMNNSVSRVISMKPANASILRKINRKLVFGLIFFCSLSVLLLFYYKPDTSPDTDNQSVPVPEVVPDTSETNDTSSKYVITLDPGHGGYDPGKIGVDDSPEKNVNLRITLALKQKLSDMGFIVYMTREDDSSLNTEATGTMKNSDLNHRIQIVADHQSDLFISIHQNSFTDPSVHGAQVFYLTDSKQGKLLAESIHGSIQSNIDPDNERPVKGNAEYMILKKSPCPAVIVECGFLSNPDECKALTSADYQDAMAAAIAEGIWYFITEYGDTLTE
;
A
#
# COMPACT_ATOMS: atom_id res chain seq x y z
N MET A 1 23.06 -21.00 25.90
CA MET A 1 23.64 -19.67 26.22
C MET A 1 23.48 -18.71 25.02
N SER A 2 22.31 -18.53 24.46
CA SER A 2 22.16 -17.67 23.24
C SER A 2 20.87 -16.85 23.16
N THR A 3 19.94 -16.95 24.08
CA THR A 3 18.64 -16.25 24.05
C THR A 3 18.62 -14.96 24.88
N ASN A 4 19.56 -14.75 25.78
CA ASN A 4 19.59 -13.57 26.66
C ASN A 4 20.25 -12.33 26.05
N ILE A 5 20.99 -12.47 24.94
CA ILE A 5 21.69 -11.34 24.31
C ILE A 5 20.74 -10.57 23.38
N LEU A 6 19.77 -11.24 22.77
CA LEU A 6 18.78 -10.59 21.89
C LEU A 6 17.75 -9.74 22.67
N LEU A 7 17.38 -10.20 23.89
CA LEU A 7 16.47 -9.42 24.75
C LEU A 7 17.12 -8.15 25.31
N PHE A 8 18.45 -8.19 25.54
CA PHE A 8 19.19 -7.02 26.06
C PHE A 8 19.37 -5.93 24.98
N ALA A 9 19.50 -6.32 23.72
CA ALA A 9 19.61 -5.39 22.60
C ALA A 9 18.28 -4.65 22.29
N LEU A 10 17.13 -5.34 22.44
CA LEU A 10 15.81 -4.69 22.30
C LEU A 10 15.52 -3.73 23.48
N TYR A 11 16.03 -4.02 24.67
CA TYR A 11 15.81 -3.18 25.86
C TYR A 11 16.59 -1.87 25.78
N CYS A 12 17.75 -1.84 25.13
CA CYS A 12 18.57 -0.63 24.99
C CYS A 12 18.13 0.34 23.88
N HIS A 13 17.30 -0.08 22.92
CA HIS A 13 16.82 0.79 21.83
C HIS A 13 15.44 1.41 22.09
N VAL A 14 14.66 0.91 23.02
CA VAL A 14 13.29 1.40 23.30
C VAL A 14 13.20 2.24 24.58
N LEU A 15 14.24 2.26 25.42
CA LEU A 15 14.23 2.93 26.74
C LEU A 15 15.08 4.21 26.94
N PRO A 16 15.52 5.00 25.95
CA PRO A 16 16.05 6.32 26.25
C PRO A 16 14.98 7.37 26.58
N ILE A 17 13.69 7.03 26.51
CA ILE A 17 12.60 8.01 26.71
C ILE A 17 11.96 7.93 28.11
N LEU A 18 12.28 6.93 28.93
CA LEU A 18 11.64 6.70 30.24
C LEU A 18 12.55 6.69 31.47
N CYS A 19 13.85 6.95 31.34
CA CYS A 19 14.70 7.24 32.49
C CYS A 19 14.63 8.73 32.83
N ILE A 20 13.53 9.19 33.43
CA ILE A 20 13.51 10.41 34.22
C ILE A 20 14.06 10.01 35.60
N ASP A 21 15.29 10.43 35.81
CA ASP A 21 15.99 10.33 37.09
C ASP A 21 15.21 11.10 38.16
N MET A 22 14.61 10.40 39.11
CA MET A 22 13.74 10.95 40.14
C MET A 22 14.48 11.63 41.27
N ASN A 23 15.79 11.88 41.17
CA ASN A 23 16.54 12.40 42.33
C ASN A 23 17.33 13.69 42.12
N ASN A 24 17.19 14.42 41.04
CA ASN A 24 17.75 15.82 41.02
C ASN A 24 17.18 16.62 39.87
N SER A 25 16.30 17.55 40.17
CA SER A 25 16.26 18.89 39.62
C SER A 25 14.86 19.41 39.32
N VAL A 26 14.31 20.05 40.30
CA VAL A 26 13.26 21.08 40.16
C VAL A 26 13.76 22.36 39.46
N SER A 27 15.01 22.42 39.03
CA SER A 27 15.66 23.68 38.57
C SER A 27 16.05 23.73 37.09
N ARG A 28 15.64 22.83 36.22
CA ARG A 28 15.92 22.89 34.76
C ARG A 28 14.72 22.81 33.82
N VAL A 29 13.51 23.04 34.29
CA VAL A 29 12.30 23.09 33.46
C VAL A 29 12.01 24.48 32.87
N ILE A 30 12.89 25.45 33.06
CA ILE A 30 12.67 26.83 32.56
C ILE A 30 13.63 27.08 31.39
N SER A 31 13.42 26.47 30.24
CA SER A 31 13.82 26.97 28.93
C SER A 31 13.39 26.09 27.78
N MET A 32 12.12 25.72 27.70
CA MET A 32 11.55 25.20 26.47
C MET A 32 10.55 26.20 25.89
N LYS A 33 10.80 26.63 24.64
CA LYS A 33 9.93 27.57 23.92
C LYS A 33 8.48 27.04 23.85
N PRO A 34 7.46 27.90 23.94
CA PRO A 34 6.05 27.51 24.11
C PRO A 34 5.42 26.76 22.92
N ALA A 35 6.12 26.58 21.80
CA ALA A 35 5.62 25.88 20.61
C ALA A 35 5.44 24.36 20.81
N ASN A 36 6.18 23.73 21.71
CA ASN A 36 6.09 22.26 21.90
C ASN A 36 5.12 21.80 22.99
N ALA A 37 4.52 22.73 23.74
CA ALA A 37 3.57 22.40 24.82
C ALA A 37 2.16 22.03 24.30
N SER A 38 1.83 22.34 23.04
CA SER A 38 0.51 22.07 22.47
C SER A 38 0.36 20.62 21.97
N ILE A 39 1.47 19.95 21.60
CA ILE A 39 1.47 18.58 21.10
C ILE A 39 1.19 17.59 22.23
N LEU A 40 1.72 17.83 23.43
CA LEU A 40 1.52 16.95 24.59
C LEU A 40 0.09 16.98 25.15
N ARG A 41 -0.72 17.99 24.86
CA ARG A 41 -2.11 18.09 25.33
C ARG A 41 -3.10 17.28 24.51
N LYS A 42 -2.74 16.76 23.32
CA LYS A 42 -3.63 15.98 22.45
C LYS A 42 -3.47 14.45 22.60
N ILE A 43 -2.57 13.98 23.45
CA ILE A 43 -2.47 12.54 23.70
C ILE A 43 -3.73 12.08 24.45
N ASN A 44 -4.55 11.30 23.76
CA ASN A 44 -5.78 10.78 24.32
C ASN A 44 -5.42 9.81 25.47
N ARG A 45 -5.73 10.21 26.72
CA ARG A 45 -5.45 9.43 27.94
C ARG A 45 -5.96 7.98 27.82
N LYS A 46 -7.08 7.74 27.13
CA LYS A 46 -7.62 6.40 26.90
C LYS A 46 -6.71 5.53 26.04
N LEU A 47 -5.99 6.13 25.07
CA LEU A 47 -5.05 5.43 24.20
C LEU A 47 -3.79 5.01 24.97
N VAL A 48 -3.29 5.88 25.85
CA VAL A 48 -2.14 5.57 26.73
C VAL A 48 -2.48 4.46 27.72
N PHE A 49 -3.66 4.49 28.33
CA PHE A 49 -4.11 3.41 29.23
C PHE A 49 -4.34 2.10 28.48
N GLY A 50 -4.84 2.12 27.24
CA GLY A 50 -4.99 0.95 26.39
C GLY A 50 -3.64 0.29 26.05
N LEU A 51 -2.63 1.09 25.71
CA LEU A 51 -1.27 0.60 25.42
C LEU A 51 -0.61 -0.03 26.66
N ILE A 52 -0.73 0.61 27.84
CA ILE A 52 -0.18 0.07 29.08
C ILE A 52 -0.89 -1.25 29.44
N PHE A 53 -2.21 -1.33 29.28
CA PHE A 53 -2.96 -2.55 29.55
C PHE A 53 -2.58 -3.69 28.59
N PHE A 54 -2.37 -3.40 27.30
CA PHE A 54 -1.96 -4.39 26.30
C PHE A 54 -0.54 -4.90 26.56
N CYS A 55 0.39 -4.03 26.94
CA CYS A 55 1.75 -4.42 27.32
C CYS A 55 1.78 -5.27 28.60
N SER A 56 0.93 -4.97 29.60
CA SER A 56 0.85 -5.78 30.83
C SER A 56 0.24 -7.16 30.57
N LEU A 57 -0.75 -7.26 29.68
CA LEU A 57 -1.37 -8.53 29.33
C LEU A 57 -0.41 -9.44 28.53
N SER A 58 0.40 -8.88 27.62
CA SER A 58 1.41 -9.64 26.87
C SER A 58 2.53 -10.15 27.78
N VAL A 59 2.96 -9.40 28.78
CA VAL A 59 3.92 -9.87 29.78
C VAL A 59 3.32 -11.01 30.63
N LEU A 60 2.04 -10.90 31.02
CA LEU A 60 1.37 -11.96 31.77
C LEU A 60 1.28 -13.27 30.99
N LEU A 61 0.98 -13.21 29.67
CA LEU A 61 0.92 -14.37 28.79
C LEU A 61 2.30 -15.07 28.64
N LEU A 62 3.40 -14.31 28.67
CA LEU A 62 4.76 -14.88 28.63
C LEU A 62 5.11 -15.65 29.91
N PHE A 63 4.53 -15.30 31.08
CA PHE A 63 4.73 -16.06 32.34
C PHE A 63 3.89 -17.32 32.42
N TYR A 64 2.81 -17.45 31.65
CA TYR A 64 1.97 -18.66 31.63
C TYR A 64 2.40 -19.66 30.54
N TYR A 65 3.29 -19.29 29.63
CA TYR A 65 3.81 -20.22 28.61
C TYR A 65 4.91 -21.08 29.21
N LYS A 66 4.56 -22.32 29.63
CA LYS A 66 5.48 -23.33 30.10
C LYS A 66 5.81 -24.28 28.94
N PRO A 67 7.02 -24.31 28.38
CA PRO A 67 7.37 -25.33 27.40
C PRO A 67 7.48 -26.67 28.11
N ASP A 68 6.73 -27.68 27.70
CA ASP A 68 6.89 -29.05 28.13
C ASP A 68 8.20 -29.63 27.61
N THR A 69 9.11 -29.87 28.52
CA THR A 69 10.30 -30.66 28.27
C THR A 69 10.11 -32.05 28.93
N SER A 70 9.78 -33.06 28.15
CA SER A 70 9.87 -34.46 28.57
C SER A 70 11.02 -35.15 27.83
N PRO A 71 11.86 -35.95 28.53
CA PRO A 71 12.95 -36.69 27.87
C PRO A 71 12.46 -38.01 27.29
N ASP A 72 13.09 -38.39 26.18
CA ASP A 72 12.97 -39.67 25.50
C ASP A 72 13.12 -40.89 26.40
N THR A 73 12.28 -41.89 26.17
CA THR A 73 12.66 -43.31 25.97
C THR A 73 11.37 -44.13 25.75
N ASP A 74 11.16 -44.79 24.72
CA ASP A 74 11.18 -46.22 24.50
C ASP A 74 10.45 -46.62 23.20
N ASN A 75 11.04 -47.52 22.52
CA ASN A 75 10.74 -48.05 21.22
C ASN A 75 9.64 -49.13 21.34
N GLN A 76 8.39 -48.84 20.87
CA GLN A 76 7.43 -49.91 20.55
C GLN A 76 6.58 -49.52 19.33
N SER A 77 6.65 -50.33 18.31
CA SER A 77 5.89 -50.31 17.09
C SER A 77 4.38 -50.50 17.35
N VAL A 78 3.58 -49.50 17.07
CA VAL A 78 2.12 -49.55 17.04
C VAL A 78 1.62 -49.00 15.69
N PRO A 79 0.56 -49.57 15.08
CA PRO A 79 0.20 -49.30 13.69
C PRO A 79 -0.27 -47.82 13.50
N VAL A 80 0.18 -47.26 12.38
CA VAL A 80 -0.17 -45.92 11.92
C VAL A 80 -1.69 -45.79 11.74
N PRO A 81 -2.38 -44.86 12.45
CA PRO A 81 -3.71 -44.44 12.05
C PRO A 81 -3.57 -43.58 10.80
N GLU A 82 -4.41 -43.87 9.84
CA GLU A 82 -4.64 -43.11 8.63
C GLU A 82 -4.83 -41.62 8.98
N VAL A 83 -3.86 -40.79 8.55
CA VAL A 83 -3.93 -39.32 8.73
C VAL A 83 -5.01 -38.83 7.79
N VAL A 84 -6.18 -38.56 8.36
CA VAL A 84 -7.18 -37.72 7.71
C VAL A 84 -6.55 -36.33 7.59
N PRO A 85 -6.39 -35.77 6.39
CA PRO A 85 -5.90 -34.40 6.29
C PRO A 85 -6.95 -33.49 6.95
N ASP A 86 -6.50 -32.80 8.01
CA ASP A 86 -7.24 -31.66 8.57
C ASP A 86 -7.22 -30.55 7.49
N THR A 87 -8.24 -30.57 6.64
CA THR A 87 -8.53 -29.47 5.74
C THR A 87 -9.14 -28.34 6.56
N SER A 88 -8.33 -27.67 7.37
CA SER A 88 -8.60 -26.28 7.68
C SER A 88 -8.31 -25.50 6.40
N GLU A 89 -9.29 -25.41 5.52
CA GLU A 89 -9.30 -24.46 4.42
C GLU A 89 -9.20 -23.05 5.03
N THR A 90 -8.00 -22.56 5.20
CA THR A 90 -7.77 -21.12 5.13
C THR A 90 -8.12 -20.77 3.69
N ASN A 91 -9.31 -20.23 3.46
CA ASN A 91 -9.69 -19.66 2.19
C ASN A 91 -8.67 -18.55 1.89
N ASP A 92 -7.59 -18.90 1.22
CA ASP A 92 -6.66 -17.95 0.63
C ASP A 92 -7.36 -17.36 -0.60
N THR A 93 -8.18 -16.34 -0.33
CA THR A 93 -9.01 -15.67 -1.33
C THR A 93 -8.14 -14.94 -2.37
N SER A 94 -6.89 -14.63 -2.04
CA SER A 94 -5.99 -13.81 -2.85
C SER A 94 -5.48 -14.52 -4.10
N SER A 95 -5.17 -15.81 -4.04
CA SER A 95 -4.65 -16.60 -5.19
C SER A 95 -5.66 -16.78 -6.34
N LYS A 96 -6.90 -16.36 -6.14
CA LYS A 96 -7.98 -16.47 -7.14
C LYS A 96 -8.02 -15.29 -8.12
N TYR A 97 -7.54 -14.12 -7.72
CA TYR A 97 -7.72 -12.88 -8.49
C TYR A 97 -6.49 -12.48 -9.29
N VAL A 98 -6.72 -12.07 -10.53
CA VAL A 98 -5.71 -11.59 -11.49
C VAL A 98 -5.79 -10.07 -11.57
N ILE A 99 -4.69 -9.38 -11.30
CA ILE A 99 -4.60 -7.92 -11.31
C ILE A 99 -3.58 -7.49 -12.35
N THR A 100 -3.99 -6.65 -13.30
CA THR A 100 -3.03 -5.98 -14.19
C THR A 100 -2.74 -4.58 -13.68
N LEU A 101 -1.45 -4.27 -13.51
CA LEU A 101 -0.93 -2.98 -13.15
C LEU A 101 -0.36 -2.27 -14.38
N ASP A 102 -0.61 -0.97 -14.48
CA ASP A 102 -0.20 -0.16 -15.61
C ASP A 102 0.57 1.07 -15.13
N PRO A 103 1.91 1.08 -15.23
CA PRO A 103 2.66 2.31 -15.06
C PRO A 103 2.42 3.20 -16.27
N GLY A 104 1.64 4.26 -16.12
CA GLY A 104 1.29 5.19 -17.20
C GLY A 104 2.51 5.76 -17.91
N HIS A 105 2.35 6.15 -19.20
CA HIS A 105 3.44 6.64 -20.05
C HIS A 105 4.53 5.57 -20.31
N GLY A 106 5.72 5.98 -20.78
CA GLY A 106 6.86 5.09 -21.05
C GLY A 106 7.52 5.36 -22.39
N GLY A 107 8.79 4.99 -22.50
CA GLY A 107 9.59 5.18 -23.71
C GLY A 107 9.63 6.65 -24.15
N TYR A 108 9.10 6.95 -25.33
CA TYR A 108 9.06 8.31 -25.91
C TYR A 108 8.09 9.27 -25.17
N ASP A 109 7.10 8.75 -24.45
CA ASP A 109 6.14 9.56 -23.68
C ASP A 109 6.61 9.74 -22.24
N PRO A 110 7.18 10.91 -21.87
CA PRO A 110 7.66 11.14 -20.52
C PRO A 110 6.51 11.38 -19.51
N GLY A 111 5.27 11.62 -19.98
CA GLY A 111 4.20 12.17 -19.16
C GLY A 111 4.45 13.62 -18.79
N LYS A 112 4.00 14.04 -17.62
CA LYS A 112 4.30 15.36 -17.07
C LYS A 112 5.76 15.40 -16.57
N ILE A 113 6.35 16.60 -16.62
CA ILE A 113 7.66 16.85 -16.03
C ILE A 113 7.44 17.57 -14.71
N GLY A 114 7.99 17.00 -13.66
CA GLY A 114 7.96 17.56 -12.32
C GLY A 114 8.72 18.87 -12.21
N VAL A 115 8.51 19.60 -11.13
CA VAL A 115 9.23 20.86 -10.87
C VAL A 115 10.72 20.64 -10.58
N ASP A 116 11.14 19.39 -10.38
CA ASP A 116 12.53 18.92 -10.21
C ASP A 116 13.09 18.28 -11.48
N ASP A 117 12.46 18.47 -12.63
CA ASP A 117 12.76 17.86 -13.93
C ASP A 117 12.53 16.33 -14.00
N SER A 118 11.90 15.71 -13.00
CA SER A 118 11.57 14.28 -13.01
C SER A 118 10.45 13.98 -14.00
N PRO A 119 10.61 13.02 -14.93
CA PRO A 119 9.53 12.60 -15.79
C PRO A 119 8.55 11.67 -15.05
N GLU A 120 7.26 11.90 -15.24
CA GLU A 120 6.16 11.14 -14.64
C GLU A 120 6.30 9.63 -14.84
N LYS A 121 6.67 9.20 -16.07
CA LYS A 121 6.85 7.78 -16.41
C LYS A 121 7.77 7.01 -15.47
N ASN A 122 8.79 7.69 -14.90
CA ASN A 122 9.73 7.07 -13.98
C ASN A 122 9.14 6.89 -12.58
N VAL A 123 8.37 7.89 -12.12
CA VAL A 123 7.66 7.82 -10.84
C VAL A 123 6.59 6.74 -10.90
N ASN A 124 5.81 6.72 -11.98
CA ASN A 124 4.78 5.70 -12.22
C ASN A 124 5.37 4.29 -12.17
N LEU A 125 6.48 4.05 -12.89
CA LEU A 125 7.14 2.75 -12.93
C LEU A 125 7.60 2.27 -11.55
N ARG A 126 8.23 3.16 -10.76
CA ARG A 126 8.75 2.80 -9.44
C ARG A 126 7.63 2.46 -8.46
N ILE A 127 6.57 3.28 -8.39
CA ILE A 127 5.40 2.99 -7.54
C ILE A 127 4.75 1.66 -7.97
N THR A 128 4.60 1.43 -9.29
CA THR A 128 3.96 0.23 -9.80
C THR A 128 4.78 -1.03 -9.54
N LEU A 129 6.11 -0.98 -9.65
CA LEU A 129 6.98 -2.12 -9.30
C LEU A 129 6.90 -2.46 -7.81
N ALA A 130 6.88 -1.46 -6.93
CA ALA A 130 6.68 -1.69 -5.50
C ALA A 130 5.29 -2.27 -5.20
N LEU A 131 4.25 -1.78 -5.89
CA LEU A 131 2.88 -2.28 -5.78
C LEU A 131 2.77 -3.75 -6.24
N LYS A 132 3.41 -4.10 -7.37
CA LYS A 132 3.49 -5.48 -7.85
C LYS A 132 4.03 -6.42 -6.77
N GLN A 133 5.15 -6.05 -6.14
CA GLN A 133 5.75 -6.87 -5.10
C GLN A 133 4.80 -7.07 -3.93
N LYS A 134 4.18 -5.99 -3.42
CA LYS A 134 3.26 -6.06 -2.28
C LYS A 134 2.04 -6.92 -2.56
N LEU A 135 1.42 -6.77 -3.73
CA LEU A 135 0.26 -7.59 -4.12
C LEU A 135 0.65 -9.06 -4.34
N SER A 136 1.83 -9.32 -4.91
CA SER A 136 2.33 -10.70 -5.05
C SER A 136 2.61 -11.35 -3.69
N ASP A 137 3.15 -10.61 -2.73
CA ASP A 137 3.37 -11.06 -1.35
C ASP A 137 2.04 -11.34 -0.61
N MET A 138 0.96 -10.65 -1.01
CA MET A 138 -0.41 -10.92 -0.54
C MET A 138 -1.07 -12.11 -1.26
N GLY A 139 -0.38 -12.76 -2.22
CA GLY A 139 -0.85 -13.94 -2.94
C GLY A 139 -1.65 -13.66 -4.22
N PHE A 140 -1.79 -12.42 -4.67
CA PHE A 140 -2.44 -12.11 -5.94
C PHE A 140 -1.59 -12.51 -7.15
N ILE A 141 -2.26 -12.86 -8.25
CA ILE A 141 -1.61 -13.03 -9.56
C ILE A 141 -1.49 -11.65 -10.20
N VAL A 142 -0.26 -11.15 -10.40
CA VAL A 142 -0.04 -9.77 -10.84
C VAL A 142 0.75 -9.72 -12.14
N TYR A 143 0.15 -9.08 -13.16
CA TYR A 143 0.79 -8.73 -14.41
C TYR A 143 1.04 -7.24 -14.51
N MET A 144 1.98 -6.83 -15.36
CA MET A 144 2.23 -5.42 -15.64
C MET A 144 2.17 -5.17 -17.15
N THR A 145 1.72 -3.98 -17.54
CA THR A 145 1.73 -3.57 -18.96
C THR A 145 3.15 -3.30 -19.45
N ARG A 146 4.04 -2.80 -18.58
CA ARG A 146 5.50 -2.68 -18.79
C ARG A 146 6.24 -2.81 -17.45
N GLU A 147 7.46 -3.31 -17.49
CA GLU A 147 8.34 -3.44 -16.30
C GLU A 147 9.62 -2.62 -16.42
N ASP A 148 9.78 -1.89 -17.52
CA ASP A 148 10.91 -1.01 -17.82
C ASP A 148 10.44 0.29 -18.48
N ASP A 149 11.38 1.12 -18.97
CA ASP A 149 11.07 2.36 -19.71
C ASP A 149 10.80 2.06 -21.19
N SER A 150 10.00 1.06 -21.50
CA SER A 150 9.57 0.76 -22.86
C SER A 150 8.31 1.53 -23.26
N SER A 151 8.14 1.74 -24.58
CA SER A 151 6.87 2.12 -25.19
C SER A 151 6.15 0.87 -25.65
N LEU A 152 4.86 0.79 -25.42
CA LEU A 152 3.99 -0.29 -25.90
C LEU A 152 3.49 -0.05 -27.34
N ASN A 153 3.91 1.03 -27.95
CA ASN A 153 3.60 1.30 -29.34
C ASN A 153 4.44 0.41 -30.25
N THR A 154 3.84 -0.61 -30.84
CA THR A 154 4.51 -1.58 -31.70
C THR A 154 4.34 -1.30 -33.18
N GLU A 155 3.43 -0.39 -33.60
CA GLU A 155 3.16 -0.13 -35.02
C GLU A 155 2.69 1.31 -35.30
N ALA A 156 3.02 1.77 -36.52
CA ALA A 156 2.76 3.10 -37.05
C ALA A 156 1.31 3.33 -37.54
N THR A 157 0.33 2.54 -37.10
CA THR A 157 -1.06 2.70 -37.53
C THR A 157 -1.88 3.47 -36.51
N GLY A 158 -2.21 4.70 -36.83
CA GLY A 158 -2.90 5.63 -35.95
C GLY A 158 -1.98 6.61 -35.24
N THR A 159 -2.49 7.36 -34.25
CA THR A 159 -1.58 8.12 -33.40
C THR A 159 -0.84 7.15 -32.49
N MET A 160 0.47 7.35 -32.27
CA MET A 160 1.30 6.52 -31.38
C MET A 160 0.64 6.31 -30.01
N LYS A 161 0.01 7.35 -29.48
CA LYS A 161 -0.71 7.31 -28.20
C LYS A 161 -1.90 6.34 -28.21
N ASN A 162 -2.71 6.32 -29.26
CA ASN A 162 -3.86 5.41 -29.34
C ASN A 162 -3.42 3.95 -29.50
N SER A 163 -2.32 3.71 -30.23
CA SER A 163 -1.74 2.37 -30.34
C SER A 163 -1.24 1.86 -28.98
N ASP A 164 -0.53 2.69 -28.22
CA ASP A 164 -0.05 2.39 -26.88
C ASP A 164 -1.20 2.04 -25.94
N LEU A 165 -2.23 2.90 -25.87
CA LEU A 165 -3.40 2.67 -25.01
C LEU A 165 -4.18 1.39 -25.38
N ASN A 166 -4.33 1.09 -26.69
CA ASN A 166 -4.98 -0.15 -27.11
C ASN A 166 -4.17 -1.38 -26.70
N HIS A 167 -2.84 -1.31 -26.75
CA HIS A 167 -1.98 -2.43 -26.34
C HIS A 167 -2.08 -2.70 -24.83
N ARG A 168 -2.12 -1.64 -24.00
CA ARG A 168 -2.37 -1.77 -22.55
C ARG A 168 -3.67 -2.51 -22.27
N ILE A 169 -4.76 -2.13 -22.97
CA ILE A 169 -6.07 -2.78 -22.85
C ILE A 169 -6.02 -4.24 -23.34
N GLN A 170 -5.28 -4.52 -24.42
CA GLN A 170 -5.10 -5.88 -24.93
C GLN A 170 -4.38 -6.78 -23.91
N ILE A 171 -3.34 -6.28 -23.24
CA ILE A 171 -2.66 -7.01 -22.16
C ILE A 171 -3.63 -7.39 -21.03
N VAL A 172 -4.52 -6.47 -20.62
CA VAL A 172 -5.56 -6.75 -19.62
C VAL A 172 -6.49 -7.87 -20.07
N ALA A 173 -6.90 -7.82 -21.34
CA ALA A 173 -7.79 -8.84 -21.92
C ALA A 173 -7.10 -10.22 -22.06
N ASP A 174 -5.84 -10.24 -22.51
CA ASP A 174 -5.06 -11.46 -22.72
C ASP A 174 -4.82 -12.22 -21.40
N HIS A 175 -4.64 -11.48 -20.30
CA HIS A 175 -4.50 -12.06 -18.96
C HIS A 175 -5.82 -12.33 -18.25
N GLN A 176 -6.95 -12.00 -18.86
CA GLN A 176 -8.28 -12.17 -18.26
C GLN A 176 -8.34 -11.56 -16.85
N SER A 177 -7.83 -10.32 -16.73
CA SER A 177 -7.67 -9.67 -15.44
C SER A 177 -9.00 -9.33 -14.81
N ASP A 178 -9.10 -9.53 -13.48
CA ASP A 178 -10.25 -9.16 -12.67
C ASP A 178 -10.25 -7.66 -12.34
N LEU A 179 -9.06 -7.06 -12.22
CA LEU A 179 -8.87 -5.63 -11.94
C LEU A 179 -7.77 -5.02 -12.81
N PHE A 180 -7.95 -3.75 -13.18
CA PHE A 180 -6.96 -2.97 -13.90
C PHE A 180 -6.65 -1.65 -13.17
N ILE A 181 -5.39 -1.47 -12.75
CA ILE A 181 -4.93 -0.33 -11.93
C ILE A 181 -3.86 0.43 -12.70
N SER A 182 -4.17 1.62 -13.18
CA SER A 182 -3.21 2.50 -13.87
C SER A 182 -2.67 3.55 -12.90
N ILE A 183 -1.35 3.66 -12.82
CA ILE A 183 -0.64 4.55 -11.89
C ILE A 183 -0.11 5.76 -12.67
N HIS A 184 -0.46 6.94 -12.20
CA HIS A 184 -0.15 8.23 -12.78
C HIS A 184 0.22 9.29 -11.74
N GLN A 185 0.73 10.42 -12.21
CA GLN A 185 0.94 11.61 -11.42
C GLN A 185 0.24 12.80 -12.07
N ASN A 186 -0.46 13.58 -11.26
CA ASN A 186 -1.19 14.74 -11.73
C ASN A 186 -0.27 15.96 -11.95
N SER A 187 -0.80 16.96 -12.63
CA SER A 187 -0.16 18.26 -12.79
C SER A 187 -1.20 19.35 -13.02
N PHE A 188 -1.03 20.51 -12.39
CA PHE A 188 -1.90 21.63 -12.54
C PHE A 188 -1.11 22.95 -12.65
N THR A 189 -1.75 23.99 -13.20
CA THR A 189 -1.09 25.31 -13.40
C THR A 189 -0.83 26.05 -12.10
N ASP A 190 -1.69 25.85 -11.09
CA ASP A 190 -1.49 26.37 -9.74
C ASP A 190 -0.66 25.39 -8.93
N PRO A 191 0.58 25.73 -8.52
CA PRO A 191 1.46 24.85 -7.77
C PRO A 191 0.99 24.56 -6.33
N SER A 192 -0.02 25.27 -5.84
CA SER A 192 -0.60 24.99 -4.51
C SER A 192 -1.56 23.81 -4.52
N VAL A 193 -2.00 23.36 -5.71
CA VAL A 193 -2.91 22.22 -5.84
C VAL A 193 -2.15 20.92 -5.49
N HIS A 194 -2.74 20.11 -4.62
CA HIS A 194 -2.15 18.88 -4.09
C HIS A 194 -3.21 17.81 -3.79
N GLY A 195 -2.78 16.63 -3.37
CA GLY A 195 -3.59 15.52 -2.91
C GLY A 195 -3.85 14.47 -3.99
N ALA A 196 -3.75 13.19 -3.63
CA ALA A 196 -4.06 12.07 -4.51
C ALA A 196 -5.53 12.07 -4.94
N GLN A 197 -5.80 11.58 -6.16
CA GLN A 197 -7.16 11.45 -6.68
C GLN A 197 -7.31 10.17 -7.49
N VAL A 198 -8.41 9.43 -7.29
CA VAL A 198 -8.68 8.20 -8.03
C VAL A 198 -9.84 8.41 -8.99
N PHE A 199 -9.61 8.07 -10.27
CA PHE A 199 -10.62 8.13 -11.33
C PHE A 199 -11.13 6.73 -11.65
N TYR A 200 -12.43 6.65 -11.97
CA TYR A 200 -13.11 5.43 -12.40
C TYR A 200 -14.06 5.73 -13.58
N LEU A 201 -14.52 4.70 -14.31
CA LEU A 201 -15.54 4.89 -15.35
C LEU A 201 -16.87 5.29 -14.70
N THR A 202 -17.46 6.43 -15.13
CA THR A 202 -18.62 7.08 -14.49
C THR A 202 -19.76 6.11 -14.15
N ASP A 203 -20.08 5.15 -15.04
CA ASP A 203 -21.19 4.22 -14.86
C ASP A 203 -20.78 2.87 -14.25
N SER A 204 -19.49 2.70 -13.92
CA SER A 204 -18.99 1.46 -13.31
C SER A 204 -19.18 1.47 -11.78
N LYS A 205 -20.09 0.62 -11.29
CA LYS A 205 -20.29 0.46 -9.84
C LYS A 205 -19.07 -0.16 -9.15
N GLN A 206 -18.53 -1.24 -9.71
CA GLN A 206 -17.33 -1.89 -9.16
C GLN A 206 -16.10 -0.98 -9.27
N GLY A 207 -15.94 -0.27 -10.40
CA GLY A 207 -14.88 0.73 -10.55
C GLY A 207 -14.96 1.85 -9.51
N LYS A 208 -16.18 2.28 -9.15
CA LYS A 208 -16.39 3.27 -8.09
C LYS A 208 -15.98 2.72 -6.71
N LEU A 209 -16.43 1.52 -6.35
CA LEU A 209 -16.08 0.89 -5.06
C LEU A 209 -14.58 0.65 -4.95
N LEU A 210 -13.93 0.19 -6.03
CA LEU A 210 -12.47 0.04 -6.09
C LEU A 210 -11.76 1.39 -5.89
N ALA A 211 -12.23 2.45 -6.56
CA ALA A 211 -11.69 3.79 -6.41
C ALA A 211 -11.83 4.31 -4.97
N GLU A 212 -12.99 4.11 -4.35
CA GLU A 212 -13.27 4.52 -2.97
C GLU A 212 -12.39 3.76 -1.97
N SER A 213 -12.18 2.45 -2.17
CA SER A 213 -11.32 1.62 -1.33
C SER A 213 -9.86 2.06 -1.39
N ILE A 214 -9.32 2.26 -2.59
CA ILE A 214 -7.93 2.73 -2.79
C ILE A 214 -7.76 4.14 -2.24
N HIS A 215 -8.68 5.05 -2.56
CA HIS A 215 -8.61 6.43 -2.09
C HIS A 215 -8.69 6.52 -0.56
N GLY A 216 -9.59 5.76 0.06
CA GLY A 216 -9.74 5.71 1.51
C GLY A 216 -8.47 5.21 2.23
N SER A 217 -7.80 4.21 1.67
CA SER A 217 -6.52 3.74 2.19
C SER A 217 -5.40 4.77 2.01
N ILE A 218 -5.30 5.43 0.84
CA ILE A 218 -4.34 6.52 0.62
C ILE A 218 -4.59 7.66 1.62
N GLN A 219 -5.85 8.09 1.79
CA GLN A 219 -6.21 9.12 2.74
C GLN A 219 -5.80 8.75 4.16
N SER A 220 -6.06 7.53 4.59
CA SER A 220 -5.78 7.09 5.96
C SER A 220 -4.28 6.96 6.26
N ASN A 221 -3.47 6.55 5.28
CA ASN A 221 -2.07 6.17 5.51
C ASN A 221 -1.07 7.22 5.02
N ILE A 222 -1.44 8.06 4.04
CA ILE A 222 -0.51 8.99 3.37
C ILE A 222 -0.89 10.44 3.67
N ASP A 223 -2.15 10.82 3.43
CA ASP A 223 -2.61 12.21 3.53
C ASP A 223 -4.02 12.27 4.15
N PRO A 224 -4.11 12.25 5.49
CA PRO A 224 -5.41 12.31 6.20
C PRO A 224 -6.23 13.58 5.95
N ASP A 225 -5.56 14.63 5.50
CA ASP A 225 -6.20 15.93 5.21
C ASP A 225 -6.63 16.04 3.73
N ASN A 226 -6.46 14.99 2.93
CA ASN A 226 -6.87 14.97 1.53
C ASN A 226 -8.40 14.94 1.40
N GLU A 227 -8.99 16.05 1.01
CA GLU A 227 -10.44 16.18 0.80
C GLU A 227 -10.88 15.93 -0.66
N ARG A 228 -9.97 15.51 -1.56
CA ARG A 228 -10.33 15.23 -2.95
C ARG A 228 -11.24 14.02 -3.06
N PRO A 229 -12.42 14.11 -3.69
CA PRO A 229 -13.27 12.95 -3.89
C PRO A 229 -12.73 12.05 -5.02
N VAL A 230 -13.10 10.78 -5.02
CA VAL A 230 -12.99 9.93 -6.21
C VAL A 230 -13.83 10.54 -7.33
N LYS A 231 -13.41 10.38 -8.59
CA LYS A 231 -14.02 11.09 -9.71
C LYS A 231 -14.39 10.17 -10.87
N GLY A 232 -15.67 10.15 -11.22
CA GLY A 232 -16.15 9.50 -12.45
C GLY A 232 -15.61 10.21 -13.69
N ASN A 233 -15.14 9.43 -14.68
CA ASN A 233 -14.68 9.94 -15.96
C ASN A 233 -15.13 9.02 -17.09
N ALA A 234 -15.86 9.55 -18.09
CA ALA A 234 -16.37 8.82 -19.24
C ALA A 234 -15.45 8.90 -20.47
N GLU A 235 -14.40 9.73 -20.42
CA GLU A 235 -13.56 10.04 -21.59
C GLU A 235 -12.22 9.31 -21.59
N TYR A 236 -11.70 8.90 -20.42
CA TYR A 236 -10.44 8.19 -20.36
C TYR A 236 -10.55 6.82 -21.03
N MET A 237 -9.80 6.66 -22.13
CA MET A 237 -9.85 5.48 -22.99
C MET A 237 -9.57 4.18 -22.24
N ILE A 238 -8.61 4.18 -21.33
CA ILE A 238 -8.26 3.05 -20.47
C ILE A 238 -9.45 2.59 -19.63
N LEU A 239 -10.15 3.54 -18.98
CA LEU A 239 -11.34 3.24 -18.18
C LEU A 239 -12.50 2.74 -19.04
N LYS A 240 -12.73 3.41 -20.19
CA LYS A 240 -13.86 3.14 -21.08
C LYS A 240 -13.78 1.81 -21.80
N LYS A 241 -12.55 1.35 -22.13
CA LYS A 241 -12.31 0.14 -22.93
C LYS A 241 -11.81 -1.04 -22.11
N SER A 242 -11.56 -0.85 -20.83
CA SER A 242 -11.15 -1.95 -19.95
C SER A 242 -12.22 -3.04 -19.93
N PRO A 243 -11.85 -4.33 -20.07
CA PRO A 243 -12.77 -5.44 -19.97
C PRO A 243 -13.20 -5.77 -18.52
N CYS A 244 -12.55 -5.15 -17.54
CA CYS A 244 -12.80 -5.36 -16.11
C CYS A 244 -12.87 -4.01 -15.38
N PRO A 245 -13.30 -3.97 -14.09
CA PRO A 245 -13.23 -2.79 -13.27
C PRO A 245 -11.84 -2.17 -13.28
N ALA A 246 -11.76 -0.86 -13.63
CA ALA A 246 -10.52 -0.16 -13.84
C ALA A 246 -10.51 1.18 -13.11
N VAL A 247 -9.32 1.57 -12.62
CA VAL A 247 -9.08 2.88 -12.03
C VAL A 247 -7.79 3.49 -12.54
N ILE A 248 -7.72 4.82 -12.52
CA ILE A 248 -6.48 5.59 -12.65
C ILE A 248 -6.22 6.23 -11.30
N VAL A 249 -5.07 5.95 -10.72
CA VAL A 249 -4.62 6.51 -9.44
C VAL A 249 -3.61 7.62 -9.74
N GLU A 250 -4.04 8.86 -9.57
CA GLU A 250 -3.18 10.04 -9.56
C GLU A 250 -2.61 10.20 -8.16
N CYS A 251 -1.36 9.77 -7.93
CA CYS A 251 -0.77 9.66 -6.60
C CYS A 251 -0.46 11.01 -5.93
N GLY A 252 -0.42 12.10 -6.70
CA GLY A 252 -0.17 13.47 -6.26
C GLY A 252 0.22 14.34 -7.44
N PHE A 253 0.60 15.61 -7.21
CA PHE A 253 0.88 16.59 -8.24
C PHE A 253 2.38 16.84 -8.39
N LEU A 254 2.96 16.47 -9.53
CA LEU A 254 4.36 16.80 -9.86
C LEU A 254 4.60 18.31 -10.05
N SER A 255 3.53 19.09 -10.22
CA SER A 255 3.57 20.56 -10.26
C SER A 255 3.64 21.21 -8.88
N ASN A 256 3.33 20.48 -7.80
CA ASN A 256 3.47 20.95 -6.43
C ASN A 256 4.88 20.59 -5.91
N PRO A 257 5.69 21.57 -5.42
CA PRO A 257 7.06 21.29 -5.02
C PRO A 257 7.21 20.29 -3.87
N ASP A 258 6.30 20.31 -2.90
CA ASP A 258 6.36 19.42 -1.74
C ASP A 258 5.95 18.00 -2.13
N GLU A 259 4.86 17.84 -2.92
CA GLU A 259 4.46 16.53 -3.43
C GLU A 259 5.47 15.96 -4.43
N CYS A 260 6.01 16.78 -5.35
CA CYS A 260 7.05 16.35 -6.28
C CYS A 260 8.25 15.76 -5.55
N LYS A 261 8.72 16.43 -4.51
CA LYS A 261 9.80 15.93 -3.65
C LYS A 261 9.44 14.63 -2.95
N ALA A 262 8.21 14.49 -2.46
CA ALA A 262 7.74 13.26 -1.84
C ALA A 262 7.64 12.13 -2.87
N LEU A 263 6.93 12.36 -3.99
CA LEU A 263 6.68 11.40 -5.06
C LEU A 263 7.96 10.86 -5.71
N THR A 264 9.06 11.63 -5.69
CA THR A 264 10.36 11.21 -6.21
C THR A 264 11.23 10.50 -5.16
N SER A 265 10.82 10.43 -3.90
CA SER A 265 11.53 9.69 -2.85
C SER A 265 11.11 8.21 -2.81
N ALA A 266 12.08 7.32 -2.55
CA ALA A 266 11.83 5.88 -2.50
C ALA A 266 10.89 5.49 -1.35
N ASP A 267 11.05 6.12 -0.18
CA ASP A 267 10.24 5.83 1.01
C ASP A 267 8.76 6.18 0.78
N TYR A 268 8.49 7.33 0.14
CA TYR A 268 7.12 7.71 -0.17
C TYR A 268 6.49 6.84 -1.26
N GLN A 269 7.28 6.46 -2.28
CA GLN A 269 6.83 5.55 -3.34
C GLN A 269 6.44 4.18 -2.77
N ASP A 270 7.23 3.66 -1.82
CA ASP A 270 6.93 2.41 -1.13
C ASP A 270 5.69 2.52 -0.23
N ALA A 271 5.55 3.62 0.51
CA ALA A 271 4.37 3.89 1.34
C ALA A 271 3.10 4.05 0.48
N MET A 272 3.17 4.77 -0.64
CA MET A 272 2.06 4.93 -1.59
C MET A 272 1.65 3.57 -2.18
N ALA A 273 2.61 2.76 -2.59
CA ALA A 273 2.36 1.41 -3.08
C ALA A 273 1.69 0.52 -2.01
N ALA A 274 2.10 0.64 -0.73
CA ALA A 274 1.48 -0.07 0.37
C ALA A 274 0.02 0.35 0.59
N ALA A 275 -0.25 1.65 0.57
CA ALA A 275 -1.60 2.17 0.72
C ALA A 275 -2.52 1.72 -0.43
N ILE A 276 -2.03 1.74 -1.68
CA ILE A 276 -2.79 1.24 -2.83
C ILE A 276 -3.07 -0.26 -2.69
N ALA A 277 -2.06 -1.06 -2.30
CA ALA A 277 -2.20 -2.50 -2.11
C ALA A 277 -3.26 -2.83 -1.04
N GLU A 278 -3.24 -2.13 0.10
CA GLU A 278 -4.23 -2.27 1.16
C GLU A 278 -5.65 -1.94 0.67
N GLY A 279 -5.82 -0.87 -0.10
CA GLY A 279 -7.10 -0.50 -0.68
C GLY A 279 -7.64 -1.55 -1.67
N ILE A 280 -6.77 -2.16 -2.49
CA ILE A 280 -7.12 -3.25 -3.39
C ILE A 280 -7.51 -4.50 -2.59
N TRP A 281 -6.72 -4.86 -1.58
CA TRP A 281 -7.01 -5.99 -0.71
C TRP A 281 -8.37 -5.82 0.01
N TYR A 282 -8.65 -4.62 0.53
CA TYR A 282 -9.94 -4.31 1.13
C TYR A 282 -11.09 -4.47 0.13
N PHE A 283 -10.94 -3.95 -1.10
CA PHE A 283 -11.95 -4.11 -2.15
C PHE A 283 -12.23 -5.59 -2.46
N ILE A 284 -11.19 -6.40 -2.63
CA ILE A 284 -11.34 -7.83 -2.91
C ILE A 284 -12.03 -8.55 -1.74
N THR A 285 -11.68 -8.23 -0.50
CA THR A 285 -12.25 -8.85 0.69
C THR A 285 -13.74 -8.55 0.84
N GLU A 286 -14.13 -7.29 0.58
CA GLU A 286 -15.50 -6.84 0.82
C GLU A 286 -16.41 -7.01 -0.41
N TYR A 287 -15.85 -6.94 -1.62
CA TYR A 287 -16.64 -6.85 -2.86
C TYR A 287 -16.19 -7.84 -3.95
N GLY A 288 -15.18 -8.68 -3.71
CA GLY A 288 -14.61 -9.58 -4.73
C GLY A 288 -15.62 -10.53 -5.36
N ASP A 289 -16.60 -10.99 -4.60
CA ASP A 289 -17.66 -11.86 -5.12
C ASP A 289 -18.52 -11.18 -6.19
N THR A 290 -18.58 -9.86 -6.23
CA THR A 290 -19.32 -9.10 -7.25
C THR A 290 -18.62 -9.05 -8.61
N LEU A 291 -17.36 -9.49 -8.69
CA LEU A 291 -16.59 -9.52 -9.95
C LEU A 291 -16.98 -10.68 -10.85
N THR A 292 -17.66 -11.68 -10.32
CA THR A 292 -18.06 -12.91 -11.03
C THR A 292 -19.51 -12.88 -11.54
N GLU A 293 -20.25 -11.81 -11.27
CA GLU A 293 -21.61 -11.56 -11.76
C GLU A 293 -21.62 -10.73 -13.07
#